data_ae7ad5208c7684e87fea7fef27ddb60f
#
_entry.id   ae7ad5208c7684e87fea7fef27ddb60f
#
_cell.length_a   1.000
_cell.length_b   1.000
_cell.length_c   1.000
_cell.angle_alpha   90.00
_cell.angle_beta   90.00
_cell.angle_gamma   90.00
#
_symmetry.space_group_name_H-M   'P 1'
#
loop_
_entity.id
_entity.type
_entity.pdbx_description
1 polymer ?
#
loop_
_entity_poly.entity_id
_entity_poly.type
_entity_poly.pdbx_seq_one_letter_code
_entity_poly.pdbx_strand_id
1 'polypeptide(L)'
;MLNILFAVATLSVTQAAESATDPLSDEKKLVKERLTEKPDTVILAVDGMCCRTCALGIGKKACKLEFVDTAALPPTGVHIDRVNSLLTVSVKKGEVVNLASLAEAIRKAGYNPVRFYQLVEGKKLTVETIAATENK
;
A
#
# COMPACT_ATOMS: atom_id res chain seq x y z
N MET A 1 11.91 6.24 71.78
CA MET A 1 11.19 5.23 71.06
C MET A 1 11.14 5.67 69.57
N LEU A 2 11.94 5.02 68.77
CA LEU A 2 12.20 5.41 67.44
C LEU A 2 11.27 4.61 66.51
N ASN A 3 10.34 5.30 65.86
CA ASN A 3 9.41 4.68 64.91
C ASN A 3 9.98 4.87 63.51
N ILE A 4 10.58 3.80 63.00
CA ILE A 4 11.10 3.81 61.64
C ILE A 4 9.96 3.42 60.70
N LEU A 5 9.44 4.41 60.00
CA LEU A 5 8.51 4.19 58.90
C LEU A 5 9.31 3.75 57.67
N PHE A 6 9.21 2.48 57.32
CA PHE A 6 9.68 1.98 56.02
C PHE A 6 8.69 2.37 54.97
N ALA A 7 9.02 3.36 54.19
CA ALA A 7 8.32 3.65 52.95
C ALA A 7 8.80 2.68 51.89
N VAL A 8 7.96 1.69 51.59
CA VAL A 8 8.17 0.81 50.46
C VAL A 8 7.78 1.59 49.20
N ALA A 9 8.79 2.09 48.50
CA ALA A 9 8.60 2.63 47.18
C ALA A 9 8.30 1.45 46.22
N THR A 10 7.05 1.24 45.90
CA THR A 10 6.68 0.35 44.80
C THR A 10 7.09 1.00 43.49
N LEU A 11 8.20 0.56 42.93
CA LEU A 11 8.52 0.85 41.55
C LEU A 11 7.44 0.19 40.67
N SER A 12 6.53 0.99 40.18
CA SER A 12 5.69 0.60 39.06
C SER A 12 6.57 0.49 37.84
N VAL A 13 6.97 -0.71 37.50
CA VAL A 13 7.54 -0.99 36.19
C VAL A 13 6.42 -0.84 35.20
N THR A 14 6.34 0.34 34.58
CA THR A 14 5.54 0.53 33.40
C THR A 14 6.23 -0.28 32.31
N GLN A 15 5.78 -1.49 32.07
CA GLN A 15 6.12 -2.20 30.87
C GLN A 15 5.58 -1.35 29.72
N ALA A 16 6.49 -0.68 29.02
CA ALA A 16 6.18 -0.19 27.71
C ALA A 16 5.71 -1.41 26.91
N ALA A 17 4.43 -1.44 26.56
CA ALA A 17 3.92 -2.42 25.65
C ALA A 17 4.76 -2.29 24.38
N GLU A 18 5.59 -3.26 24.11
CA GLU A 18 6.12 -3.46 22.78
C GLU A 18 4.90 -3.57 21.88
N SER A 19 4.61 -2.46 21.21
CA SER A 19 3.64 -2.50 20.13
C SER A 19 4.23 -3.46 19.11
N ALA A 20 3.70 -4.67 19.10
CA ALA A 20 3.87 -5.57 17.97
C ALA A 20 3.47 -4.74 16.75
N THR A 21 4.45 -4.35 15.95
CA THR A 21 4.24 -3.55 14.76
C THR A 21 3.40 -4.40 13.82
N ASP A 22 2.12 -4.09 13.73
CA ASP A 22 1.22 -4.76 12.81
C ASP A 22 1.80 -4.54 11.40
N PRO A 23 2.13 -5.60 10.65
CA PRO A 23 2.69 -5.47 9.30
C PRO A 23 1.87 -4.55 8.41
N LEU A 24 0.57 -4.50 8.63
CA LEU A 24 -0.34 -3.60 7.95
C LEU A 24 -0.12 -2.12 8.33
N SER A 25 0.30 -1.86 9.55
CA SER A 25 0.63 -0.51 10.02
C SER A 25 1.86 0.05 9.31
N ASP A 26 2.91 -0.78 9.17
CA ASP A 26 4.13 -0.40 8.46
C ASP A 26 3.88 -0.21 6.96
N GLU A 27 3.09 -1.08 6.36
CA GLU A 27 2.66 -0.95 4.97
C GLU A 27 1.91 0.37 4.74
N LYS A 28 0.96 0.71 5.59
CA LYS A 28 0.21 1.97 5.51
C LYS A 28 1.10 3.21 5.65
N LYS A 29 2.08 3.15 6.54
CA LYS A 29 3.05 4.23 6.74
C LYS A 29 3.90 4.44 5.49
N LEU A 30 4.45 3.37 4.94
CA LEU A 30 5.25 3.39 3.72
C LEU A 30 4.44 3.91 2.52
N VAL A 31 3.21 3.44 2.37
CA VAL A 31 2.30 3.86 1.31
C VAL A 31 1.98 5.34 1.43
N LYS A 32 1.65 5.80 2.63
CA LYS A 32 1.36 7.23 2.88
C LYS A 32 2.54 8.12 2.53
N GLU A 33 3.75 7.72 2.90
CA GLU A 33 4.98 8.45 2.56
C GLU A 33 5.16 8.56 1.04
N ARG A 34 5.05 7.45 0.32
CA ARG A 34 5.16 7.43 -1.15
C ARG A 34 4.09 8.24 -1.86
N LEU A 35 2.85 8.17 -1.39
CA LEU A 35 1.74 8.96 -1.96
C LEU A 35 1.87 10.45 -1.67
N THR A 36 2.47 10.82 -0.56
CA THR A 36 2.77 12.22 -0.24
C THR A 36 3.84 12.78 -1.16
N GLU A 37 4.85 11.99 -1.50
CA GLU A 37 5.89 12.39 -2.45
C GLU A 37 5.37 12.50 -3.90
N LYS A 38 4.44 11.62 -4.27
CA LYS A 38 3.84 11.57 -5.61
C LYS A 38 2.31 11.54 -5.52
N PRO A 39 1.67 12.69 -5.37
CA PRO A 39 0.22 12.76 -5.13
C PRO A 39 -0.63 12.30 -6.32
N ASP A 40 -0.08 12.32 -7.53
CA ASP A 40 -0.76 11.84 -8.75
C ASP A 40 -0.60 10.33 -8.97
N THR A 41 -0.35 9.58 -7.90
CA THR A 41 -0.23 8.12 -7.95
C THR A 41 -1.21 7.44 -7.01
N VAL A 42 -1.47 6.17 -7.30
CA VAL A 42 -2.18 5.26 -6.40
C VAL A 42 -1.32 4.03 -6.17
N ILE A 43 -1.49 3.37 -5.03
CA ILE A 43 -0.72 2.18 -4.68
C ILE A 43 -1.68 1.03 -4.39
N LEU A 44 -1.34 -0.15 -4.89
CA LEU A 44 -2.06 -1.38 -4.59
C LEU A 44 -1.12 -2.39 -3.93
N ALA A 45 -1.63 -3.08 -2.92
CA ALA A 45 -1.00 -4.30 -2.43
C ALA A 45 -1.44 -5.46 -3.34
N VAL A 46 -0.48 -6.18 -3.89
CA VAL A 46 -0.71 -7.24 -4.88
C VAL A 46 0.04 -8.50 -4.46
N ASP A 47 -0.69 -9.59 -4.32
CA ASP A 47 -0.10 -10.88 -4.01
C ASP A 47 0.50 -11.56 -5.24
N GLY A 48 1.56 -12.32 -5.02
CA GLY A 48 2.19 -13.17 -6.03
C GLY A 48 3.27 -12.51 -6.88
N MET A 49 3.66 -11.28 -6.60
CA MET A 49 4.72 -10.57 -7.35
C MET A 49 6.13 -11.05 -7.02
N CYS A 50 6.39 -12.33 -7.18
CA CYS A 50 7.69 -12.93 -6.87
C CYS A 50 8.70 -12.85 -8.03
N CYS A 51 8.23 -12.76 -9.27
CA CYS A 51 9.06 -12.83 -10.47
C CYS A 51 9.14 -11.46 -11.16
N ARG A 52 10.38 -11.01 -11.45
CA ARG A 52 10.60 -9.72 -12.13
C ARG A 52 9.98 -9.70 -13.53
N THR A 53 10.18 -10.75 -14.29
CA THR A 53 9.68 -10.86 -15.68
C THR A 53 8.17 -10.94 -15.72
N CYS A 54 7.59 -11.68 -14.78
CA CYS A 54 6.13 -11.82 -14.67
C CYS A 54 5.46 -10.50 -14.29
N ALA A 55 6.08 -9.74 -13.39
CA ALA A 55 5.57 -8.44 -12.96
C ALA A 55 5.50 -7.40 -14.10
N LEU A 56 6.35 -7.51 -15.11
CA LEU A 56 6.26 -6.67 -16.32
C LEU A 56 4.94 -6.83 -17.08
N GLY A 57 4.29 -7.98 -16.96
CA GLY A 57 2.98 -8.25 -17.53
C GLY A 57 1.88 -7.33 -16.97
N ILE A 58 1.98 -6.95 -15.70
CA ILE A 58 1.06 -5.99 -15.07
C ILE A 58 1.18 -4.64 -15.78
N GLY A 59 2.39 -4.14 -15.95
CA GLY A 59 2.64 -2.86 -16.61
C GLY A 59 2.08 -2.84 -18.04
N LYS A 60 2.28 -3.89 -18.81
CA LYS A 60 1.79 -4.00 -20.19
C LYS A 60 0.26 -3.97 -20.28
N LYS A 61 -0.43 -4.44 -19.28
CA LYS A 61 -1.90 -4.40 -19.23
C LYS A 61 -2.41 -3.07 -18.64
N ALA A 62 -1.77 -2.59 -17.60
CA ALA A 62 -2.16 -1.34 -16.94
C ALA A 62 -1.95 -0.12 -17.84
N CYS A 63 -0.90 -0.08 -18.66
CA CYS A 63 -0.63 1.06 -19.55
C CYS A 63 -1.71 1.29 -20.62
N LYS A 64 -2.58 0.33 -20.84
CA LYS A 64 -3.73 0.44 -21.77
C LYS A 64 -4.93 1.14 -21.15
N LEU A 65 -4.92 1.34 -19.84
CA LEU A 65 -6.00 2.03 -19.14
C LEU A 65 -5.89 3.54 -19.37
N GLU A 66 -7.01 4.18 -19.66
CA GLU A 66 -7.06 5.59 -20.07
C GLU A 66 -6.52 6.55 -19.01
N PHE A 67 -6.74 6.25 -17.72
CA PHE A 67 -6.31 7.07 -16.61
C PHE A 67 -4.83 6.92 -16.22
N VAL A 68 -4.12 5.93 -16.78
CA VAL A 68 -2.71 5.69 -16.47
C VAL A 68 -1.80 6.64 -17.24
N ASP A 69 -0.96 7.36 -16.51
CA ASP A 69 0.04 8.26 -17.09
C ASP A 69 1.36 7.51 -17.30
N THR A 70 1.59 7.09 -18.53
CA THR A 70 2.82 6.36 -18.90
C THR A 70 4.05 7.26 -18.95
N ALA A 71 3.88 8.56 -19.05
CA ALA A 71 4.99 9.51 -19.07
C ALA A 71 5.57 9.80 -17.69
N ALA A 72 4.75 9.75 -16.64
CA ALA A 72 5.17 10.00 -15.27
C ALA A 72 6.04 8.88 -14.69
N LEU A 73 5.78 7.64 -15.07
CA LEU A 73 6.56 6.46 -14.69
C LEU A 73 6.84 5.60 -15.96
N PRO A 74 7.78 6.03 -16.81
CA PRO A 74 8.07 5.30 -18.04
C PRO A 74 8.61 3.88 -17.78
N PRO A 75 8.32 2.94 -18.69
CA PRO A 75 7.57 3.05 -19.94
C PRO A 75 6.07 2.77 -19.80
N THR A 76 5.60 2.28 -18.66
CA THR A 76 4.24 1.74 -18.52
C THR A 76 3.32 2.53 -17.59
N GLY A 77 3.85 3.54 -16.92
CA GLY A 77 3.11 4.26 -15.87
C GLY A 77 2.98 3.50 -14.55
N VAL A 78 3.74 2.41 -14.39
CA VAL A 78 3.65 1.50 -13.26
C VAL A 78 5.04 1.22 -12.69
N HIS A 79 5.16 1.29 -11.37
CA HIS A 79 6.35 0.87 -10.65
C HIS A 79 6.02 -0.31 -9.74
N ILE A 80 6.85 -1.33 -9.78
CA ILE A 80 6.65 -2.57 -9.06
C ILE A 80 7.70 -2.71 -7.96
N ASP A 81 7.22 -2.76 -6.72
CA ASP A 81 8.03 -3.07 -5.55
C ASP A 81 7.77 -4.50 -5.10
N ARG A 82 8.64 -5.39 -5.48
CA ARG A 82 8.52 -6.82 -5.15
C ARG A 82 8.81 -7.12 -3.68
N VAL A 83 9.62 -6.30 -3.04
CA VAL A 83 10.00 -6.50 -1.64
C VAL A 83 8.80 -6.28 -0.72
N ASN A 84 8.03 -5.24 -0.99
CA ASN A 84 6.86 -4.90 -0.20
C ASN A 84 5.54 -5.37 -0.83
N SER A 85 5.60 -6.04 -1.99
CA SER A 85 4.42 -6.47 -2.75
C SER A 85 3.47 -5.32 -3.09
N LEU A 86 4.03 -4.17 -3.44
CA LEU A 86 3.30 -2.95 -3.75
C LEU A 86 3.44 -2.57 -5.23
N LEU A 87 2.34 -2.16 -5.80
CA LEU A 87 2.25 -1.66 -7.16
C LEU A 87 1.89 -0.18 -7.13
N THR A 88 2.74 0.67 -7.67
CA THR A 88 2.47 2.11 -7.82
C THR A 88 2.03 2.40 -9.24
N VAL A 89 0.89 3.05 -9.41
CA VAL A 89 0.34 3.43 -10.70
C VAL A 89 0.23 4.94 -10.75
N SER A 90 0.82 5.56 -11.78
CA SER A 90 0.67 6.98 -12.02
C SER A 90 -0.65 7.26 -12.74
N VAL A 91 -1.33 8.31 -12.30
CA VAL A 91 -2.65 8.71 -12.80
C VAL A 91 -2.55 10.06 -13.47
N LYS A 92 -3.17 10.22 -14.62
CA LYS A 92 -3.26 11.51 -15.31
C LYS A 92 -4.02 12.51 -14.45
N LYS A 93 -3.56 13.76 -14.45
CA LYS A 93 -4.26 14.85 -13.73
C LYS A 93 -5.70 14.99 -14.21
N GLY A 94 -6.62 15.05 -13.25
CA GLY A 94 -8.05 15.20 -13.53
C GLY A 94 -8.77 13.91 -13.89
N GLU A 95 -8.06 12.81 -14.04
CA GLU A 95 -8.66 11.49 -14.29
C GLU A 95 -9.01 10.79 -12.99
N VAL A 96 -10.12 10.08 -13.02
CA VAL A 96 -10.58 9.24 -11.91
C VAL A 96 -10.13 7.81 -12.13
N VAL A 97 -9.56 7.17 -11.09
CA VAL A 97 -9.13 5.78 -11.15
C VAL A 97 -10.35 4.87 -11.19
N ASN A 98 -10.46 4.07 -12.23
CA ASN A 98 -11.42 2.98 -12.26
C ASN A 98 -10.78 1.74 -11.64
N LEU A 99 -11.04 1.53 -10.36
CA LEU A 99 -10.46 0.43 -9.59
C LEU A 99 -10.84 -0.94 -10.16
N ALA A 100 -12.07 -1.10 -10.65
CA ALA A 100 -12.52 -2.36 -11.24
C ALA A 100 -11.69 -2.73 -12.47
N SER A 101 -11.44 -1.77 -13.36
CA SER A 101 -10.61 -1.98 -14.56
C SER A 101 -9.15 -2.26 -14.22
N LEU A 102 -8.62 -1.56 -13.23
CA LEU A 102 -7.25 -1.76 -12.75
C LEU A 102 -7.07 -3.13 -12.10
N ALA A 103 -7.99 -3.53 -11.23
CA ALA A 103 -7.98 -4.84 -10.59
C ALA A 103 -8.10 -5.97 -11.64
N GLU A 104 -8.94 -5.81 -12.63
CA GLU A 104 -9.08 -6.77 -13.73
C GLU A 104 -7.79 -6.89 -14.54
N ALA A 105 -7.12 -5.79 -14.86
CA ALA A 105 -5.85 -5.79 -15.57
C ALA A 105 -4.77 -6.57 -14.79
N ILE A 106 -4.72 -6.40 -13.48
CA ILE A 106 -3.81 -7.12 -12.59
C ILE A 106 -4.13 -8.61 -12.57
N ARG A 107 -5.40 -8.99 -12.48
CA ARG A 107 -5.85 -10.40 -12.50
C ARG A 107 -5.54 -11.07 -13.84
N LYS A 108 -5.74 -10.36 -14.95
CA LYS A 108 -5.39 -10.85 -16.28
C LYS A 108 -3.88 -11.05 -16.46
N ALA A 109 -3.06 -10.35 -15.70
CA ALA A 109 -1.63 -10.56 -15.64
C ALA A 109 -1.22 -11.76 -14.77
N GLY A 110 -2.17 -12.41 -14.08
CA GLY A 110 -1.93 -13.57 -13.23
C GLY A 110 -1.68 -13.26 -11.75
N TYR A 111 -2.05 -12.07 -11.28
CA TYR A 111 -1.83 -11.62 -9.91
C TYR A 111 -3.13 -11.29 -9.21
N ASN A 112 -3.08 -11.19 -7.88
CA ASN A 112 -4.25 -10.89 -7.07
C ASN A 112 -4.08 -9.56 -6.34
N PRO A 113 -4.81 -8.49 -6.76
CA PRO A 113 -4.85 -7.25 -6.01
C PRO A 113 -5.64 -7.45 -4.71
N VAL A 114 -5.09 -7.01 -3.59
CA VAL A 114 -5.66 -7.23 -2.25
C VAL A 114 -6.22 -5.94 -1.66
N ARG A 115 -5.45 -4.86 -1.73
CA ARG A 115 -5.80 -3.56 -1.18
C ARG A 115 -5.47 -2.44 -2.16
N PHE A 116 -6.27 -1.41 -2.13
CA PHE A 116 -6.08 -0.19 -2.89
C PHE A 116 -5.88 0.99 -1.95
N TYR A 117 -4.83 1.75 -2.17
CA TYR A 117 -4.48 2.92 -1.38
C TYR A 117 -4.52 4.16 -2.27
N GLN A 118 -5.22 5.16 -1.82
CA GLN A 118 -5.29 6.46 -2.48
C GLN A 118 -5.22 7.58 -1.46
N LEU A 119 -4.56 8.68 -1.81
CA LEU A 119 -4.53 9.88 -1.01
C LEU A 119 -5.61 10.84 -1.51
N VAL A 120 -6.60 11.12 -0.67
CA VAL A 120 -7.69 12.05 -0.99
C VAL A 120 -7.31 13.45 -0.52
N GLU A 121 -7.45 14.43 -1.41
CA GLU A 121 -7.09 15.84 -1.15
C GLU A 121 -5.64 16.05 -0.68
N GLY A 122 -4.76 15.13 -1.04
CA GLY A 122 -3.33 15.18 -0.65
C GLY A 122 -3.06 14.96 0.84
N LYS A 123 -4.06 14.61 1.65
CA LYS A 123 -3.93 14.54 3.12
C LYS A 123 -4.42 13.25 3.73
N LYS A 124 -5.55 12.73 3.28
CA LYS A 124 -6.21 11.57 3.89
C LYS A 124 -5.92 10.31 3.09
N LEU A 125 -5.26 9.34 3.73
CA LEU A 125 -5.09 8.00 3.16
C LEU A 125 -6.40 7.23 3.24
N THR A 126 -6.90 6.80 2.09
CA THR A 126 -8.02 5.87 2.00
C THR A 126 -7.52 4.48 1.64
N VAL A 127 -8.11 3.48 2.24
CA VAL A 127 -7.80 2.07 2.01
C VAL A 127 -9.08 1.36 1.62
N GLU A 128 -9.07 0.71 0.48
CA GLU A 128 -10.17 -0.10 0.01
C GLU A 128 -9.71 -1.54 -0.16
N THR A 129 -10.39 -2.47 0.49
CA THR A 129 -10.12 -3.90 0.31
C THR A 129 -10.76 -4.39 -0.97
N ILE A 130 -9.96 -5.01 -1.81
CA ILE A 130 -10.43 -5.56 -3.09
C ILE A 130 -10.89 -7.00 -2.84
N ALA A 131 -12.16 -7.26 -3.13
CA ALA A 131 -12.70 -8.61 -3.02
C ALA A 131 -11.99 -9.56 -4.00
N ALA A 132 -11.55 -10.72 -3.50
CA ALA A 132 -11.09 -11.79 -4.36
C ALA A 132 -12.27 -12.25 -5.22
N THR A 133 -12.18 -12.06 -6.53
CA THR A 133 -13.10 -12.75 -7.44
C THR A 133 -12.70 -14.21 -7.45
N GLU A 134 -13.54 -15.05 -6.89
CA GLU A 134 -13.42 -16.47 -7.12
C GLU A 134 -13.58 -16.72 -8.63
N ASN A 135 -12.49 -17.13 -9.24
CA ASN A 135 -12.56 -17.68 -10.58
C ASN A 135 -13.36 -18.99 -10.50
N LYS A 136 -14.59 -18.90 -10.91
CA LYS A 136 -15.31 -20.11 -11.29
C LYS A 136 -14.76 -20.65 -12.61
#